data_5510ed256a7bd71d898a5425d16d028e
#
_entry.id   5510ed256a7bd71d898a5425d16d028e
#
_cell.length_a   1.000
_cell.length_b   1.000
_cell.length_c   1.000
_cell.angle_alpha   90.00
_cell.angle_beta   90.00
_cell.angle_gamma   90.00
#
_symmetry.space_group_name_H-M   'P 1'
#
loop_
_entity.id
_entity.type
_entity.pdbx_description
1 polymer ?
#
loop_
_entity_poly.entity_id
_entity_poly.type
_entity_poly.pdbx_seq_one_letter_code
_entity_poly.pdbx_strand_id
1 'polypeptide(L)'
;MRRIIIGRPLKNVQMNFKSLIWMGSVVAGLFLSSCISNETAELDELFARNCEVIRANNAGFTGENQDYSMYADDFYMVNTNFNGSPDTMRLADLQAEDAYLWENFDFEFLVDPVLLPGVDSETQEPNASVRFYAPLKITKAATDSTEERTAVVRMYETFDLNEEGKISIQMYYGDFGAALMYLNS
;
A
#
# COMPACT_ATOMS: atom_id res chain seq x y z
N MET A 1 47.20 80.27 -17.01
CA MET A 1 46.17 79.90 -15.96
C MET A 1 45.62 78.51 -16.20
N ARG A 2 46.10 77.52 -15.46
CA ARG A 2 45.61 76.13 -15.51
C ARG A 2 44.60 75.89 -14.38
N ARG A 3 43.35 75.56 -14.68
CA ARG A 3 42.35 75.18 -13.67
C ARG A 3 42.57 73.76 -13.28
N ILE A 4 42.74 73.48 -12.00
CA ILE A 4 42.80 72.17 -11.37
C ILE A 4 41.33 71.71 -11.17
N ILE A 5 40.96 70.57 -11.73
CA ILE A 5 39.66 69.93 -11.48
C ILE A 5 39.86 69.01 -10.28
N ILE A 6 39.20 69.31 -9.17
CA ILE A 6 39.19 68.50 -7.96
C ILE A 6 38.20 67.41 -8.14
N GLY A 7 38.70 66.18 -8.09
CA GLY A 7 37.84 64.94 -8.18
C GLY A 7 36.96 64.82 -6.95
N ARG A 8 35.69 64.41 -7.19
CA ARG A 8 34.72 64.07 -6.12
C ARG A 8 35.12 62.78 -5.42
N PRO A 9 35.00 62.67 -4.09
CA PRO A 9 35.24 61.38 -3.40
C PRO A 9 34.17 60.36 -3.68
N LEU A 10 34.62 59.15 -3.91
CA LEU A 10 33.75 57.95 -4.04
C LEU A 10 33.03 57.73 -2.73
N LYS A 11 31.69 57.67 -2.77
CA LYS A 11 30.87 57.26 -1.63
C LYS A 11 31.12 55.78 -1.34
N ASN A 12 31.65 55.48 -0.17
CA ASN A 12 31.71 54.12 0.38
C ASN A 12 30.29 53.56 0.52
N VAL A 13 29.96 52.58 -0.32
CA VAL A 13 28.74 51.77 -0.15
C VAL A 13 29.04 50.76 0.97
N GLN A 14 28.66 51.06 2.19
CA GLN A 14 28.62 50.08 3.26
C GLN A 14 27.52 49.11 2.95
N MET A 15 27.87 47.90 2.43
CA MET A 15 26.98 46.79 2.30
C MET A 15 26.60 46.28 3.70
N ASN A 16 25.30 46.32 4.02
CA ASN A 16 24.79 45.99 5.33
C ASN A 16 24.82 44.46 5.48
N PHE A 17 25.74 43.94 6.28
CA PHE A 17 25.98 42.50 6.50
C PHE A 17 24.72 41.72 6.97
N LYS A 18 23.75 42.43 7.55
CA LYS A 18 22.46 41.84 7.95
C LYS A 18 21.57 41.44 6.77
N SER A 19 21.67 42.11 5.61
CA SER A 19 20.89 41.76 4.42
C SER A 19 21.44 40.51 3.69
N LEU A 20 22.74 40.25 3.82
CA LEU A 20 23.37 39.07 3.24
C LEU A 20 22.95 37.75 3.96
N ILE A 21 22.79 37.83 5.31
CA ILE A 21 22.34 36.68 6.13
C ILE A 21 20.88 36.34 5.84
N TRP A 22 20.03 37.33 5.60
CA TRP A 22 18.63 37.12 5.27
C TRP A 22 18.41 36.46 3.90
N MET A 23 19.19 36.88 2.90
CA MET A 23 19.14 36.23 1.57
C MET A 23 19.64 34.79 1.58
N GLY A 24 20.66 34.47 2.38
CA GLY A 24 21.17 33.11 2.54
C GLY A 24 20.15 32.17 3.18
N SER A 25 19.39 32.65 4.16
CA SER A 25 18.35 31.81 4.85
C SER A 25 17.13 31.50 3.99
N VAL A 26 16.73 32.44 3.10
CA VAL A 26 15.60 32.19 2.17
C VAL A 26 15.98 31.18 1.08
N VAL A 27 17.20 31.22 0.56
CA VAL A 27 17.67 30.26 -0.45
C VAL A 27 17.83 28.87 0.14
N ALA A 28 18.35 28.72 1.37
CA ALA A 28 18.44 27.41 2.04
C ALA A 28 17.05 26.78 2.31
N GLY A 29 16.04 27.59 2.66
CA GLY A 29 14.67 27.11 2.86
C GLY A 29 14.00 26.58 1.59
N LEU A 30 14.31 27.15 0.43
CA LEU A 30 13.76 26.69 -0.87
C LEU A 30 14.34 25.34 -1.32
N PHE A 31 15.59 25.05 -1.00
CA PHE A 31 16.19 23.74 -1.33
C PHE A 31 15.63 22.60 -0.47
N LEU A 32 15.33 22.84 0.80
CA LEU A 32 14.74 21.83 1.69
C LEU A 32 13.30 21.49 1.27
N SER A 33 12.51 22.47 0.82
CA SER A 33 11.15 22.23 0.33
C SER A 33 11.12 21.42 -0.97
N SER A 34 12.11 21.53 -1.83
CA SER A 34 12.21 20.78 -3.09
C SER A 34 12.51 19.29 -2.86
N CYS A 35 13.35 18.95 -1.86
CA CYS A 35 13.67 17.55 -1.56
C CYS A 35 12.45 16.81 -0.97
N ILE A 36 11.73 17.42 -0.04
CA ILE A 36 10.54 16.81 0.57
C ILE A 36 9.44 16.56 -0.48
N SER A 37 9.25 17.46 -1.44
CA SER A 37 8.24 17.31 -2.49
C SER A 37 8.54 16.16 -3.46
N ASN A 38 9.80 15.88 -3.74
CA ASN A 38 10.20 14.79 -4.64
C ASN A 38 10.03 13.42 -3.97
N GLU A 39 10.43 13.29 -2.72
CA GLU A 39 10.32 12.04 -1.95
C GLU A 39 8.84 11.62 -1.76
N THR A 40 7.96 12.58 -1.48
CA THR A 40 6.52 12.32 -1.39
C THR A 40 5.94 11.89 -2.74
N ALA A 41 6.35 12.53 -3.85
CA ALA A 41 5.87 12.17 -5.18
C ALA A 41 6.32 10.75 -5.60
N GLU A 42 7.56 10.36 -5.29
CA GLU A 42 8.08 9.01 -5.56
C GLU A 42 7.31 7.94 -4.75
N LEU A 43 6.97 8.25 -3.49
CA LEU A 43 6.19 7.37 -2.64
C LEU A 43 4.75 7.20 -3.16
N ASP A 44 4.12 8.30 -3.61
CA ASP A 44 2.77 8.26 -4.19
C ASP A 44 2.73 7.43 -5.48
N GLU A 45 3.75 7.56 -6.34
CA GLU A 45 3.89 6.75 -7.55
C GLU A 45 4.11 5.28 -7.22
N LEU A 46 4.92 4.97 -6.21
CA LEU A 46 5.14 3.60 -5.74
C LEU A 46 3.84 3.01 -5.20
N PHE A 47 3.11 3.75 -4.37
CA PHE A 47 1.82 3.31 -3.85
C PHE A 47 0.81 3.05 -4.98
N ALA A 48 0.74 3.93 -5.98
CA ALA A 48 -0.14 3.73 -7.13
C ALA A 48 0.18 2.43 -7.89
N ARG A 49 1.46 2.14 -8.15
CA ARG A 49 1.88 0.87 -8.77
C ARG A 49 1.52 -0.34 -7.90
N ASN A 50 1.75 -0.27 -6.62
CA ASN A 50 1.40 -1.34 -5.68
C ASN A 50 -0.11 -1.59 -5.65
N CYS A 51 -0.93 -0.54 -5.72
CA CYS A 51 -2.38 -0.68 -5.84
C CYS A 51 -2.80 -1.45 -7.09
N GLU A 52 -2.13 -1.28 -8.23
CA GLU A 52 -2.45 -2.03 -9.45
C GLU A 52 -2.13 -3.53 -9.27
N VAL A 53 -1.02 -3.87 -8.62
CA VAL A 53 -0.70 -5.27 -8.28
C VAL A 53 -1.79 -5.88 -7.41
N ILE A 54 -2.24 -5.17 -6.37
CA ILE A 54 -3.29 -5.67 -5.46
C ILE A 54 -4.66 -5.77 -6.17
N ARG A 55 -4.99 -4.84 -7.07
CA ARG A 55 -6.21 -4.96 -7.90
C ARG A 55 -6.17 -6.21 -8.78
N ALA A 56 -5.03 -6.45 -9.44
CA ALA A 56 -4.85 -7.64 -10.28
C ALA A 56 -4.89 -8.93 -9.46
N ASN A 57 -4.26 -8.95 -8.28
CA ASN A 57 -4.34 -10.05 -7.33
C ASN A 57 -5.79 -10.37 -6.94
N ASN A 58 -6.56 -9.38 -6.52
CA ASN A 58 -7.94 -9.56 -6.12
C ASN A 58 -8.85 -10.01 -7.28
N ALA A 59 -8.61 -9.49 -8.48
CA ALA A 59 -9.32 -9.93 -9.68
C ALA A 59 -8.99 -11.38 -10.04
N GLY A 60 -7.74 -11.80 -9.85
CA GLY A 60 -7.30 -13.19 -10.02
C GLY A 60 -8.00 -14.13 -9.04
N PHE A 61 -8.08 -13.75 -7.76
CA PHE A 61 -8.76 -14.54 -6.74
C PHE A 61 -10.25 -14.73 -7.04
N THR A 62 -11.00 -13.65 -7.28
CA THR A 62 -12.43 -13.73 -7.59
C THR A 62 -12.72 -14.31 -8.97
N GLY A 63 -11.75 -14.30 -9.87
CA GLY A 63 -11.84 -14.93 -11.21
C GLY A 63 -11.33 -16.36 -11.25
N GLU A 64 -10.89 -16.94 -10.13
CA GLU A 64 -10.34 -18.31 -10.00
C GLU A 64 -9.15 -18.57 -10.95
N ASN A 65 -8.36 -17.52 -11.21
CA ASN A 65 -7.23 -17.57 -12.14
C ASN A 65 -6.02 -16.77 -11.62
N GLN A 66 -5.72 -16.92 -10.34
CA GLN A 66 -4.66 -16.22 -9.63
C GLN A 66 -3.29 -16.40 -10.32
N ASP A 67 -2.64 -15.25 -10.61
CA ASP A 67 -1.25 -15.25 -11.06
C ASP A 67 -0.29 -15.21 -9.86
N TYR A 68 0.20 -16.37 -9.47
CA TYR A 68 1.12 -16.50 -8.35
C TYR A 68 2.52 -15.94 -8.59
N SER A 69 2.86 -15.51 -9.81
CA SER A 69 4.12 -14.81 -10.09
C SER A 69 4.20 -13.41 -9.48
N MET A 70 3.04 -12.87 -9.04
CA MET A 70 2.95 -11.61 -8.29
C MET A 70 3.51 -11.70 -6.87
N TYR A 71 3.72 -12.92 -6.35
CA TYR A 71 4.23 -13.14 -5.00
C TYR A 71 5.76 -13.30 -5.00
N ALA A 72 6.41 -12.84 -3.94
CA ALA A 72 7.83 -13.01 -3.74
C ALA A 72 8.16 -14.46 -3.36
N ASP A 73 9.40 -14.90 -3.65
CA ASP A 73 9.84 -16.26 -3.32
C ASP A 73 9.84 -16.54 -1.80
N ASP A 74 10.05 -15.50 -1.00
CA ASP A 74 10.01 -15.54 0.46
C ASP A 74 8.66 -15.14 1.07
N PHE A 75 7.62 -15.02 0.24
CA PHE A 75 6.26 -14.66 0.65
C PHE A 75 5.80 -15.45 1.88
N TYR A 76 5.10 -14.75 2.74
CA TYR A 76 4.33 -15.37 3.80
C TYR A 76 3.02 -14.62 4.09
N MET A 77 2.01 -15.37 4.51
CA MET A 77 0.75 -14.84 4.99
C MET A 77 0.57 -15.15 6.48
N VAL A 78 0.14 -14.15 7.24
CA VAL A 78 -0.18 -14.31 8.67
C VAL A 78 -1.64 -14.66 8.81
N ASN A 79 -1.92 -15.82 9.40
CA ASN A 79 -3.28 -16.24 9.72
C ASN A 79 -3.76 -15.54 11.00
N THR A 80 -4.86 -14.78 10.89
CA THR A 80 -5.45 -14.03 12.02
C THR A 80 -6.75 -14.66 12.54
N ASN A 81 -7.12 -15.85 12.07
CA ASN A 81 -8.31 -16.56 12.50
C ASN A 81 -8.23 -16.98 13.98
N PHE A 82 -9.39 -17.02 14.63
CA PHE A 82 -9.49 -17.53 16.02
C PHE A 82 -8.96 -18.97 16.10
N ASN A 83 -8.05 -19.23 17.05
CA ASN A 83 -7.31 -20.49 17.17
C ASN A 83 -6.55 -20.92 15.90
N GLY A 84 -6.32 -19.99 14.96
CA GLY A 84 -5.44 -20.23 13.82
C GLY A 84 -4.03 -20.59 14.30
N SER A 85 -3.33 -21.43 13.53
CA SER A 85 -1.91 -21.68 13.80
C SER A 85 -1.14 -20.35 13.80
N PRO A 86 -0.21 -20.13 14.75
CA PRO A 86 0.70 -19.00 14.69
C PRO A 86 1.70 -19.13 13.53
N ASP A 87 1.74 -20.30 12.89
CA ASP A 87 2.61 -20.56 11.75
C ASP A 87 2.17 -19.74 10.54
N THR A 88 3.12 -19.12 9.91
CA THR A 88 2.90 -18.37 8.68
C THR A 88 2.67 -19.34 7.52
N MET A 89 1.66 -19.03 6.68
CA MET A 89 1.44 -19.77 5.43
C MET A 89 2.45 -19.31 4.38
N ARG A 90 2.98 -20.26 3.61
CA ARG A 90 3.85 -19.99 2.47
C ARG A 90 3.06 -20.04 1.16
N LEU A 91 3.68 -19.62 0.07
CA LEU A 91 3.00 -19.58 -1.23
C LEU A 91 2.36 -20.92 -1.63
N ALA A 92 3.01 -22.04 -1.35
CA ALA A 92 2.45 -23.35 -1.65
C ALA A 92 1.20 -23.68 -0.82
N ASP A 93 1.14 -23.20 0.44
CA ASP A 93 -0.02 -23.37 1.31
C ASP A 93 -1.18 -22.50 0.83
N LEU A 94 -0.89 -21.24 0.44
CA LEU A 94 -1.87 -20.33 -0.16
C LEU A 94 -2.48 -20.92 -1.43
N GLN A 95 -1.66 -21.46 -2.34
CA GLN A 95 -2.13 -22.13 -3.55
C GLN A 95 -3.07 -23.31 -3.26
N ALA A 96 -2.76 -24.09 -2.23
CA ALA A 96 -3.59 -25.20 -1.82
C ALA A 96 -4.91 -24.73 -1.18
N GLU A 97 -4.88 -23.64 -0.40
CA GLU A 97 -6.08 -23.04 0.19
C GLU A 97 -6.98 -22.44 -0.89
N ASP A 98 -6.43 -21.65 -1.82
CA ASP A 98 -7.17 -21.08 -2.94
C ASP A 98 -7.86 -22.17 -3.77
N ALA A 99 -7.15 -23.25 -4.12
CA ALA A 99 -7.71 -24.37 -4.86
C ALA A 99 -8.90 -25.02 -4.11
N TYR A 100 -8.78 -25.21 -2.80
CA TYR A 100 -9.87 -25.72 -1.97
C TYR A 100 -11.07 -24.76 -1.94
N LEU A 101 -10.80 -23.45 -1.80
CA LEU A 101 -11.83 -22.43 -1.72
C LEU A 101 -12.62 -22.35 -3.04
N TRP A 102 -11.95 -22.33 -4.18
CA TRP A 102 -12.59 -22.30 -5.51
C TRP A 102 -13.35 -23.59 -5.87
N GLU A 103 -12.91 -24.74 -5.39
CA GLU A 103 -13.67 -26.00 -5.58
C GLU A 103 -15.02 -25.98 -4.85
N ASN A 104 -15.13 -25.19 -3.76
CA ASN A 104 -16.29 -25.28 -2.86
C ASN A 104 -17.15 -24.01 -2.81
N PHE A 105 -16.64 -22.87 -3.26
CA PHE A 105 -17.30 -21.58 -3.09
C PHE A 105 -17.00 -20.63 -4.26
N ASP A 106 -17.96 -19.77 -4.57
CA ASP A 106 -17.80 -18.63 -5.46
C ASP A 106 -17.57 -17.34 -4.65
N PHE A 107 -16.76 -16.42 -5.17
CA PHE A 107 -16.37 -15.19 -4.50
C PHE A 107 -16.70 -13.95 -5.35
N GLU A 108 -17.28 -12.92 -4.71
CA GLU A 108 -17.65 -11.68 -5.38
C GLU A 108 -17.43 -10.48 -4.44
N PHE A 109 -16.65 -9.47 -4.84
CA PHE A 109 -16.63 -8.19 -4.14
C PHE A 109 -17.90 -7.41 -4.45
N LEU A 110 -18.63 -7.02 -3.40
CA LEU A 110 -19.91 -6.30 -3.56
C LEU A 110 -19.75 -4.84 -3.99
N VAL A 111 -18.58 -4.28 -3.81
CA VAL A 111 -18.18 -2.93 -4.23
C VAL A 111 -16.71 -2.95 -4.63
N ASP A 112 -16.29 -1.94 -5.39
CA ASP A 112 -14.87 -1.75 -5.67
C ASP A 112 -14.09 -1.60 -4.37
N PRO A 113 -12.98 -2.33 -4.19
CA PRO A 113 -12.17 -2.24 -2.98
C PRO A 113 -11.57 -0.85 -2.77
N VAL A 114 -11.60 -0.40 -1.51
CA VAL A 114 -10.89 0.81 -1.09
C VAL A 114 -9.46 0.44 -0.75
N LEU A 115 -8.50 1.08 -1.43
CA LEU A 115 -7.07 0.92 -1.18
C LEU A 115 -6.52 2.17 -0.53
N LEU A 116 -5.84 2.02 0.60
CA LEU A 116 -5.24 3.10 1.38
C LEU A 116 -3.75 2.83 1.59
N PRO A 117 -2.91 3.88 1.65
CA PRO A 117 -1.49 3.71 1.96
C PRO A 117 -1.32 3.20 3.39
N GLY A 118 -0.37 2.30 3.57
CA GLY A 118 0.06 1.86 4.88
C GLY A 118 1.22 2.68 5.41
N VAL A 119 1.64 2.33 6.61
CA VAL A 119 2.76 2.94 7.30
C VAL A 119 3.68 1.84 7.83
N ASP A 120 4.96 2.14 7.92
CA ASP A 120 5.93 1.32 8.61
C ASP A 120 5.60 1.24 10.10
N SER A 121 5.68 0.05 10.70
CA SER A 121 5.27 -0.17 12.08
C SER A 121 6.21 0.44 13.12
N GLU A 122 7.48 0.66 12.77
CA GLU A 122 8.49 1.20 13.67
C GLU A 122 8.60 2.71 13.55
N THR A 123 8.67 3.23 12.33
CA THR A 123 8.85 4.66 12.05
C THR A 123 7.53 5.43 12.00
N GLN A 124 6.43 4.73 11.71
CA GLN A 124 5.09 5.29 11.48
C GLN A 124 5.01 6.23 10.25
N GLU A 125 6.03 6.18 9.38
CA GLU A 125 6.04 6.90 8.12
C GLU A 125 5.36 6.08 7.01
N PRO A 126 4.74 6.72 6.01
CA PRO A 126 4.18 6.03 4.84
C PRO A 126 5.25 5.19 4.12
N ASN A 127 4.92 3.95 3.74
CA ASN A 127 5.86 3.00 3.14
C ASN A 127 5.34 2.35 1.84
N ALA A 128 4.32 2.94 1.21
CA ALA A 128 3.66 2.42 0.01
C ALA A 128 3.07 1.00 0.12
N SER A 129 3.02 0.40 1.32
CA SER A 129 2.24 -0.81 1.54
C SER A 129 0.75 -0.51 1.36
N VAL A 130 -0.05 -1.54 1.02
CA VAL A 130 -1.45 -1.36 0.67
C VAL A 130 -2.35 -1.90 1.79
N ARG A 131 -3.32 -1.11 2.21
CA ARG A 131 -4.41 -1.51 3.11
C ARG A 131 -5.68 -1.60 2.30
N PHE A 132 -6.31 -2.75 2.35
CA PHE A 132 -7.46 -3.12 1.53
C PHE A 132 -8.73 -3.25 2.39
N TYR A 133 -9.85 -2.73 1.89
CA TYR A 133 -11.16 -2.87 2.52
C TYR A 133 -12.21 -3.20 1.48
N ALA A 134 -12.91 -4.32 1.65
CA ALA A 134 -14.07 -4.67 0.85
C ALA A 134 -15.04 -5.62 1.57
N PRO A 135 -16.35 -5.57 1.32
CA PRO A 135 -17.25 -6.65 1.62
C PRO A 135 -17.14 -7.72 0.52
N LEU A 136 -16.79 -8.93 0.93
CA LEU A 136 -16.73 -10.12 0.08
C LEU A 136 -17.96 -10.97 0.30
N LYS A 137 -18.70 -11.26 -0.77
CA LYS A 137 -19.75 -12.27 -0.77
C LYS A 137 -19.14 -13.63 -1.10
N ILE A 138 -19.45 -14.62 -0.30
CA ILE A 138 -19.07 -16.01 -0.47
C ILE A 138 -20.35 -16.80 -0.71
N THR A 139 -20.42 -17.56 -1.79
CA THR A 139 -21.58 -18.38 -2.15
C THR A 139 -21.17 -19.84 -2.18
N LYS A 140 -21.93 -20.68 -1.51
CA LYS A 140 -21.89 -22.12 -1.68
C LYS A 140 -23.09 -22.54 -2.51
N ALA A 141 -22.83 -23.11 -3.67
CA ALA A 141 -23.88 -23.54 -4.59
C ALA A 141 -24.81 -24.61 -3.98
N ALA A 142 -26.04 -24.66 -4.46
CA ALA A 142 -26.97 -25.74 -4.12
C ALA A 142 -26.44 -27.10 -4.59
N THR A 143 -26.79 -28.13 -3.83
CA THR A 143 -26.58 -29.55 -4.22
C THR A 143 -27.93 -30.28 -4.27
N ASP A 144 -27.93 -31.56 -4.59
CA ASP A 144 -29.16 -32.37 -4.56
C ASP A 144 -29.80 -32.44 -3.15
N SER A 145 -29.03 -32.13 -2.10
CA SER A 145 -29.46 -32.28 -0.69
C SER A 145 -29.39 -30.95 0.11
N THR A 146 -28.84 -29.88 -0.44
CA THR A 146 -28.70 -28.61 0.23
C THR A 146 -29.09 -27.45 -0.68
N GLU A 147 -29.74 -26.41 -0.10
CA GLU A 147 -30.00 -25.16 -0.80
C GLU A 147 -28.73 -24.32 -0.90
N GLU A 148 -28.71 -23.41 -1.89
CA GLU A 148 -27.65 -22.38 -2.00
C GLU A 148 -27.59 -21.54 -0.73
N ARG A 149 -26.38 -21.24 -0.28
CA ARG A 149 -26.12 -20.34 0.86
C ARG A 149 -25.14 -19.27 0.51
N THR A 150 -25.37 -18.10 1.06
CA THR A 150 -24.46 -16.96 0.92
C THR A 150 -24.09 -16.36 2.28
N ALA A 151 -22.84 -15.92 2.39
CA ALA A 151 -22.35 -15.14 3.51
C ALA A 151 -21.64 -13.87 3.00
N VAL A 152 -21.64 -12.80 3.79
CA VAL A 152 -20.89 -11.59 3.48
C VAL A 152 -19.90 -11.32 4.61
N VAL A 153 -18.61 -11.31 4.27
CA VAL A 153 -17.52 -11.00 5.20
C VAL A 153 -17.00 -9.59 4.88
N ARG A 154 -16.88 -8.75 5.90
CA ARG A 154 -16.18 -7.46 5.79
C ARG A 154 -14.70 -7.71 5.98
N MET A 155 -13.95 -7.54 4.91
CA MET A 155 -12.52 -7.81 4.91
C MET A 155 -11.72 -6.54 5.13
N TYR A 156 -10.66 -6.70 5.88
CA TYR A 156 -9.52 -5.80 5.92
C TYR A 156 -8.26 -6.63 5.65
N GLU A 157 -7.46 -6.22 4.69
CA GLU A 157 -6.19 -6.87 4.39
C GLU A 157 -5.04 -5.87 4.37
N THR A 158 -3.85 -6.38 4.62
CA THR A 158 -2.62 -5.64 4.46
C THR A 158 -1.69 -6.39 3.52
N PHE A 159 -1.06 -5.65 2.63
CA PHE A 159 -0.09 -6.16 1.68
C PHE A 159 1.17 -5.32 1.76
N ASP A 160 2.29 -5.96 2.04
CA ASP A 160 3.60 -5.36 1.89
C ASP A 160 4.24 -5.92 0.63
N LEU A 161 4.82 -5.05 -0.19
CA LEU A 161 5.47 -5.42 -1.44
C LEU A 161 6.97 -5.14 -1.30
N ASN A 162 7.78 -6.01 -1.93
CA ASN A 162 9.22 -5.85 -1.96
C ASN A 162 9.67 -4.85 -3.06
N GLU A 163 10.97 -4.60 -3.18
CA GLU A 163 11.55 -3.68 -4.15
C GLU A 163 11.28 -4.08 -5.62
N GLU A 164 11.01 -5.37 -5.88
CA GLU A 164 10.62 -5.88 -7.19
C GLU A 164 9.13 -5.65 -7.51
N GLY A 165 8.36 -5.11 -6.54
CA GLY A 165 6.91 -4.92 -6.66
C GLY A 165 6.11 -6.20 -6.48
N LYS A 166 6.69 -7.23 -5.85
CA LYS A 166 6.01 -8.50 -5.54
C LYS A 166 5.47 -8.48 -4.12
N ILE A 167 4.33 -9.12 -3.91
CA ILE A 167 3.71 -9.29 -2.60
C ILE A 167 4.62 -10.16 -1.74
N SER A 168 5.18 -9.62 -0.67
CA SER A 168 6.07 -10.32 0.26
C SER A 168 5.37 -10.72 1.55
N ILE A 169 4.41 -9.91 2.02
CA ILE A 169 3.64 -10.19 3.22
C ILE A 169 2.17 -9.91 2.93
N GLN A 170 1.31 -10.82 3.34
CA GLN A 170 -0.14 -10.63 3.36
C GLN A 170 -0.69 -10.98 4.73
N MET A 171 -1.68 -10.21 5.17
CA MET A 171 -2.38 -10.44 6.42
C MET A 171 -3.84 -10.06 6.22
N TYR A 172 -4.77 -10.93 6.56
CA TYR A 172 -6.19 -10.63 6.42
C TYR A 172 -6.90 -10.68 7.77
N TYR A 173 -7.93 -9.86 7.90
CA TYR A 173 -8.83 -9.82 9.02
C TYR A 173 -10.26 -9.90 8.51
N GLY A 174 -11.00 -10.85 9.03
CA GLY A 174 -12.40 -11.08 8.69
C GLY A 174 -12.91 -12.33 9.39
N ASP A 175 -14.20 -12.43 9.57
CA ASP A 175 -14.79 -13.59 10.23
C ASP A 175 -15.05 -14.71 9.22
N PHE A 176 -13.98 -15.13 8.50
CA PHE A 176 -14.04 -16.22 7.53
C PHE A 176 -14.43 -17.55 8.18
N GLY A 177 -13.88 -17.83 9.37
CA GLY A 177 -14.18 -19.06 10.08
C GLY A 177 -15.67 -19.25 10.31
N ALA A 178 -16.36 -18.24 10.83
CA ALA A 178 -17.80 -18.30 11.05
C ALA A 178 -18.58 -18.35 9.73
N ALA A 179 -18.16 -17.60 8.70
CA ALA A 179 -18.79 -17.64 7.39
C ALA A 179 -18.72 -19.04 6.76
N LEU A 180 -17.53 -19.66 6.72
CA LEU A 180 -17.36 -21.02 6.18
C LEU A 180 -18.08 -22.08 7.01
N MET A 181 -18.11 -21.94 8.33
CA MET A 181 -18.93 -22.84 9.19
C MET A 181 -20.42 -22.72 8.85
N TYR A 182 -20.96 -21.51 8.70
CA TYR A 182 -22.34 -21.27 8.31
C TYR A 182 -22.65 -21.86 6.92
N LEU A 183 -21.78 -21.66 5.95
CA LEU A 183 -21.97 -22.16 4.58
C LEU A 183 -21.92 -23.69 4.50
N ASN A 184 -21.21 -24.33 5.43
CA ASN A 184 -21.08 -25.79 5.49
C ASN A 184 -22.07 -26.49 6.45
N SER A 185 -22.94 -25.74 7.14
CA SER A 185 -23.88 -26.29 8.14
C SER A 185 -25.14 -26.93 7.56
#